data_4107d22d96e633b1d649b4a164fd249c
#
_entry.id   4107d22d96e633b1d649b4a164fd249c
#
_cell.length_a   1.000
_cell.length_b   1.000
_cell.length_c   1.000
_cell.angle_alpha   90.00
_cell.angle_beta   90.00
_cell.angle_gamma   90.00
#
_symmetry.space_group_name_H-M   'P 1'
#
loop_
_entity.id
_entity.type
_entity.pdbx_description
1 polymer ?
#
loop_
_entity_poly.entity_id
_entity_poly.type
_entity_poly.pdbx_seq_one_letter_code
_entity_poly.pdbx_strand_id
1 'polypeptide(L)'
;MKALKRVSDAVNKTVSYVGIAIFVVLIIACVTQVFFRFVLNNSLSWTEELARYCFVWMHLLGASLLIEGSEHATVTAVLDLLRGGVRKAVDVIIELVVFFDGTAMLYAGFQLAYTSRANLSTAMGTPMWCINSAVAAGGLLLMFQAFVKIAVILLERKEGAEA
;
A
#
# COMPACT_ATOMS: atom_id res chain seq x y z
N MET A 1 23.69 5.05 -2.55
CA MET A 1 22.84 3.96 -3.05
C MET A 1 22.55 2.84 -2.04
N LYS A 2 23.59 2.16 -1.47
CA LYS A 2 23.40 1.00 -0.56
C LYS A 2 22.57 1.30 0.70
N ALA A 3 22.68 2.48 1.28
CA ALA A 3 21.91 2.85 2.48
C ALA A 3 20.42 3.06 2.16
N LEU A 4 20.11 3.74 1.06
CA LEU A 4 18.72 4.00 0.65
C LEU A 4 17.98 2.70 0.29
N LYS A 5 18.63 1.81 -0.47
CA LYS A 5 18.09 0.47 -0.76
C LYS A 5 17.85 -0.34 0.53
N ARG A 6 18.81 -0.35 1.47
CA ARG A 6 18.63 -1.05 2.76
C ARG A 6 17.44 -0.53 3.58
N VAL A 7 17.19 0.78 3.58
CA VAL A 7 16.05 1.36 4.28
C VAL A 7 14.76 0.95 3.60
N SER A 8 14.69 1.00 2.26
CA SER A 8 13.54 0.54 1.49
C SER A 8 13.25 -0.95 1.75
N ASP A 9 14.28 -1.80 1.65
CA ASP A 9 14.15 -3.25 1.92
C ASP A 9 13.62 -3.52 3.35
N ALA A 10 14.12 -2.77 4.34
CA ALA A 10 13.67 -2.91 5.74
C ALA A 10 12.21 -2.48 5.91
N VAL A 11 11.81 -1.36 5.30
CA VAL A 11 10.42 -0.88 5.31
C VAL A 11 9.51 -1.92 4.65
N ASN A 12 9.87 -2.41 3.47
CA ASN A 12 9.07 -3.37 2.72
C ASN A 12 8.94 -4.71 3.46
N LYS A 13 10.01 -5.19 4.06
CA LYS A 13 9.98 -6.38 4.89
C LYS A 13 9.03 -6.21 6.08
N THR A 14 9.06 -5.06 6.74
CA THR A 14 8.16 -4.76 7.86
C THR A 14 6.70 -4.68 7.39
N VAL A 15 6.43 -3.95 6.31
CA VAL A 15 5.09 -3.83 5.71
C VAL A 15 4.57 -5.20 5.29
N SER A 16 5.41 -6.05 4.71
CA SER A 16 5.04 -7.42 4.31
C SER A 16 4.63 -8.27 5.52
N TYR A 17 5.40 -8.26 6.60
CA TYR A 17 5.02 -9.01 7.81
C TYR A 17 3.73 -8.51 8.45
N VAL A 18 3.55 -7.18 8.51
CA VAL A 18 2.30 -6.58 9.00
C VAL A 18 1.13 -6.96 8.11
N GLY A 19 1.31 -6.89 6.78
CA GLY A 19 0.30 -7.30 5.81
C GLY A 19 -0.10 -8.77 5.95
N ILE A 20 0.87 -9.68 6.12
CA ILE A 20 0.62 -11.11 6.36
C ILE A 20 -0.15 -11.31 7.67
N ALA A 21 0.22 -10.63 8.75
CA ALA A 21 -0.49 -10.74 10.03
C ALA A 21 -1.96 -10.27 9.90
N ILE A 22 -2.20 -9.14 9.23
CA ILE A 22 -3.55 -8.64 8.95
C ILE A 22 -4.34 -9.62 8.09
N PHE A 23 -3.69 -10.23 7.08
CA PHE A 23 -4.32 -11.23 6.23
C PHE A 23 -4.75 -12.47 7.00
N VAL A 24 -3.93 -12.96 7.92
CA VAL A 24 -4.29 -14.09 8.79
C VAL A 24 -5.51 -13.74 9.66
N VAL A 25 -5.53 -12.54 10.25
CA VAL A 25 -6.69 -12.06 11.01
C VAL A 25 -7.95 -11.98 10.14
N LEU A 26 -7.81 -11.48 8.91
CA LEU A 26 -8.90 -11.44 7.93
C LEU A 26 -9.48 -12.83 7.66
N ILE A 27 -8.63 -13.82 7.39
CA ILE A 27 -9.07 -15.20 7.15
C ILE A 27 -9.80 -15.78 8.37
N ILE A 28 -9.24 -15.59 9.57
CA ILE A 28 -9.89 -16.05 10.81
C ILE A 28 -11.26 -15.38 10.99
N ALA A 29 -11.37 -14.08 10.76
CA ALA A 29 -12.64 -13.36 10.86
C ALA A 29 -13.67 -13.89 9.86
N CYS A 30 -13.28 -14.11 8.61
CA CYS A 30 -14.16 -14.65 7.56
C CYS A 30 -14.62 -16.08 7.88
N VAL A 31 -13.71 -16.97 8.31
CA VAL A 31 -14.05 -18.35 8.68
C VAL A 31 -15.01 -18.36 9.87
N THR A 32 -14.72 -17.54 10.90
CA THR A 32 -15.59 -17.39 12.06
C THR A 32 -16.98 -16.90 11.65
N GLN A 33 -17.06 -15.89 10.79
CA GLN A 33 -18.31 -15.35 10.29
C GLN A 33 -19.17 -16.42 9.59
N VAL A 34 -18.56 -17.18 8.69
CA VAL A 34 -19.23 -18.26 7.95
C VAL A 34 -19.72 -19.34 8.90
N PHE A 35 -18.88 -19.79 9.82
CA PHE A 35 -19.22 -20.80 10.81
C PHE A 35 -20.41 -20.37 11.69
N PHE A 36 -20.36 -19.18 12.28
CA PHE A 36 -21.45 -18.70 13.13
C PHE A 36 -22.74 -18.50 12.35
N ARG A 37 -22.66 -18.01 11.12
CA ARG A 37 -23.82 -17.76 10.28
C ARG A 37 -24.53 -19.05 9.85
N PHE A 38 -23.79 -20.08 9.41
CA PHE A 38 -24.36 -21.27 8.79
C PHE A 38 -24.49 -22.46 9.73
N VAL A 39 -23.64 -22.57 10.75
CA VAL A 39 -23.68 -23.69 11.71
C VAL A 39 -24.49 -23.32 12.95
N LEU A 40 -24.27 -22.12 13.49
CA LEU A 40 -24.94 -21.66 14.72
C LEU A 40 -26.18 -20.80 14.47
N ASN A 41 -26.50 -20.49 13.20
CA ASN A 41 -27.60 -19.59 12.80
C ASN A 41 -27.60 -18.25 13.57
N ASN A 42 -26.41 -17.79 13.99
CA ASN A 42 -26.21 -16.56 14.74
C ASN A 42 -25.13 -15.70 14.04
N SER A 43 -25.55 -14.65 13.35
CA SER A 43 -24.64 -13.77 12.62
C SER A 43 -23.92 -12.80 13.57
N LEU A 44 -22.60 -12.80 13.52
CA LEU A 44 -21.75 -11.90 14.30
C LEU A 44 -21.39 -10.64 13.46
N SER A 45 -22.06 -9.52 13.73
CA SER A 45 -21.86 -8.27 12.98
C SER A 45 -20.43 -7.72 13.10
N TRP A 46 -19.77 -7.93 14.23
CA TRP A 46 -18.40 -7.45 14.45
C TRP A 46 -17.35 -8.16 13.58
N THR A 47 -17.55 -9.43 13.22
CA THR A 47 -16.60 -10.17 12.37
C THR A 47 -16.60 -9.63 10.94
N GLU A 48 -17.77 -9.24 10.44
CA GLU A 48 -17.90 -8.62 9.11
C GLU A 48 -17.19 -7.26 9.08
N GLU A 49 -17.35 -6.48 10.14
CA GLU A 49 -16.73 -5.18 10.27
C GLU A 49 -15.21 -5.31 10.37
N LEU A 50 -14.71 -6.23 11.20
CA LEU A 50 -13.28 -6.53 11.33
C LEU A 50 -12.67 -6.98 10.01
N ALA A 51 -13.34 -7.87 9.28
CA ALA A 51 -12.86 -8.34 7.98
C ALA A 51 -12.73 -7.19 6.97
N ARG A 52 -13.70 -6.27 6.94
CA ARG A 52 -13.66 -5.08 6.09
C ARG A 52 -12.48 -4.17 6.43
N TYR A 53 -12.18 -3.97 7.70
CA TYR A 53 -11.06 -3.14 8.15
C TYR A 53 -9.71 -3.76 7.81
N CYS A 54 -9.55 -5.05 8.07
CA CYS A 54 -8.36 -5.80 7.68
C CYS A 54 -8.16 -5.75 6.16
N PHE A 55 -9.22 -5.88 5.38
CA PHE A 55 -9.16 -5.81 3.91
C PHE A 55 -8.65 -4.45 3.42
N VAL A 56 -9.15 -3.34 3.97
CA VAL A 56 -8.70 -1.98 3.61
C VAL A 56 -7.21 -1.80 3.93
N TRP A 57 -6.79 -2.14 5.14
CA TRP A 57 -5.38 -2.05 5.55
C TRP A 57 -4.48 -2.91 4.68
N MET A 58 -4.85 -4.17 4.44
CA MET A 58 -4.06 -5.10 3.62
C MET A 58 -3.89 -4.59 2.19
N HIS A 59 -4.96 -4.06 1.58
CA HIS A 59 -4.91 -3.53 0.21
C HIS A 59 -3.95 -2.35 0.08
N LEU A 60 -4.04 -1.40 0.99
CA LEU A 60 -3.22 -0.18 0.95
C LEU A 60 -1.74 -0.47 1.26
N LEU A 61 -1.47 -1.37 2.21
CA LEU A 61 -0.11 -1.83 2.48
C LEU A 61 0.44 -2.66 1.31
N GLY A 62 -0.38 -3.55 0.73
CA GLY A 62 0.01 -4.37 -0.42
C GLY A 62 0.31 -3.55 -1.66
N ALA A 63 -0.47 -2.51 -1.93
CA ALA A 63 -0.23 -1.61 -3.07
C ALA A 63 1.18 -0.99 -3.02
N SER A 64 1.67 -0.61 -1.84
CA SER A 64 3.01 -0.05 -1.70
C SER A 64 4.13 -1.05 -2.01
N LEU A 65 3.93 -2.34 -1.71
CA LEU A 65 4.92 -3.40 -1.99
C LEU A 65 5.08 -3.69 -3.49
N LEU A 66 4.01 -3.50 -4.27
CA LEU A 66 4.04 -3.74 -5.72
C LEU A 66 4.94 -2.76 -6.47
N ILE A 67 5.16 -1.56 -5.92
CA ILE A 67 6.01 -0.55 -6.55
C ILE A 67 7.47 -0.98 -6.52
N GLU A 68 7.95 -1.59 -5.42
CA GLU A 68 9.35 -2.02 -5.31
C GLU A 68 9.67 -3.17 -6.26
N GLY A 69 8.76 -4.13 -6.41
CA GLY A 69 8.98 -5.36 -7.18
C GLY A 69 9.24 -5.17 -8.67
N SER A 70 9.26 -3.92 -9.19
CA SER A 70 9.43 -3.60 -10.63
C SER A 70 8.47 -4.34 -11.57
N GLU A 71 7.61 -5.15 -10.99
CA GLU A 71 6.73 -6.07 -11.70
C GLU A 71 5.30 -5.52 -11.77
N HIS A 72 5.16 -4.28 -12.20
CA HIS A 72 3.92 -3.94 -12.87
C HIS A 72 3.89 -4.75 -14.17
N ALA A 73 3.53 -6.03 -14.09
CA ALA A 73 3.60 -6.98 -15.19
C ALA A 73 2.96 -6.46 -16.50
N THR A 74 1.99 -5.55 -16.36
CA THR A 74 1.34 -4.88 -17.50
C THR A 74 2.18 -3.74 -18.06
N VAL A 75 2.92 -3.02 -17.21
CA VAL A 75 3.74 -1.88 -17.62
C VAL A 75 5.08 -2.36 -18.18
N THR A 76 5.69 -3.39 -17.60
CA THR A 76 6.93 -3.99 -18.11
C THR A 76 6.75 -4.57 -19.50
N ALA A 77 5.63 -5.21 -19.82
CA ALA A 77 5.35 -5.71 -21.15
C ALA A 77 5.33 -4.61 -22.23
N VAL A 78 4.84 -3.41 -21.88
CA VAL A 78 4.86 -2.24 -22.78
C VAL A 78 6.24 -1.58 -22.78
N LEU A 79 6.91 -1.50 -21.64
CA LEU A 79 8.24 -0.92 -21.50
C LEU A 79 9.33 -1.75 -22.19
N ASP A 80 9.18 -3.06 -22.27
CA ASP A 80 10.11 -3.95 -22.98
C ASP A 80 10.09 -3.75 -24.50
N LEU A 81 9.02 -3.15 -25.03
CA LEU A 81 8.95 -2.70 -26.42
C LEU A 81 9.72 -1.39 -26.66
N LEU A 82 10.01 -0.62 -25.60
CA LEU A 82 10.71 0.65 -25.66
C LEU A 82 12.21 0.43 -25.36
N ARG A 83 13.07 0.96 -26.24
CA ARG A 83 14.53 0.82 -26.11
C ARG A 83 15.20 2.14 -25.73
N GLY A 84 16.29 2.07 -24.97
CA GLY A 84 17.18 3.22 -24.67
C GLY A 84 16.58 4.27 -23.75
N GLY A 85 16.79 5.56 -24.06
CA GLY A 85 16.41 6.69 -23.21
C GLY A 85 14.90 6.87 -23.05
N VAL A 86 14.10 6.43 -24.02
CA VAL A 86 12.63 6.53 -23.94
C VAL A 86 12.06 5.67 -22.83
N ARG A 87 12.58 4.45 -22.64
CA ARG A 87 12.18 3.58 -21.53
C ARG A 87 12.38 4.27 -20.18
N LYS A 88 13.57 4.83 -19.95
CA LYS A 88 13.89 5.53 -18.69
C LYS A 88 13.02 6.77 -18.46
N ALA A 89 12.70 7.51 -19.53
CA ALA A 89 11.81 8.67 -19.41
C ALA A 89 10.39 8.26 -19.00
N VAL A 90 9.87 7.19 -19.57
CA VAL A 90 8.55 6.65 -19.23
C VAL A 90 8.54 6.11 -17.80
N ASP A 91 9.58 5.40 -17.36
CA ASP A 91 9.70 4.94 -15.97
C ASP A 91 9.66 6.11 -14.97
N VAL A 92 10.39 7.18 -15.24
CA VAL A 92 10.37 8.38 -14.37
C VAL A 92 8.98 9.04 -14.36
N ILE A 93 8.31 9.12 -15.50
CA ILE A 93 6.95 9.69 -15.57
C ILE A 93 5.97 8.87 -14.74
N ILE A 94 6.03 7.53 -14.84
CA ILE A 94 5.18 6.64 -14.05
C ILE A 94 5.42 6.85 -12.55
N GLU A 95 6.68 6.87 -12.12
CA GLU A 95 7.00 7.07 -10.71
C GLU A 95 6.61 8.48 -10.20
N LEU A 96 6.65 9.50 -11.06
CA LEU A 96 6.14 10.82 -10.73
C LEU A 96 4.62 10.79 -10.53
N VAL A 97 3.88 10.10 -11.39
CA VAL A 97 2.43 9.94 -11.24
C VAL A 97 2.11 9.24 -9.93
N VAL A 98 2.82 8.15 -9.60
CA VAL A 98 2.66 7.41 -8.34
C VAL A 98 3.00 8.31 -7.12
N PHE A 99 4.04 9.14 -7.23
CA PHE A 99 4.40 10.09 -6.17
C PHE A 99 3.30 11.12 -5.91
N PHE A 100 2.72 11.68 -6.98
CA PHE A 100 1.60 12.63 -6.87
C PHE A 100 0.34 11.96 -6.32
N ASP A 101 0.03 10.73 -6.75
CA ASP A 101 -1.08 9.94 -6.22
C ASP A 101 -0.88 9.66 -4.72
N GLY A 102 0.30 9.20 -4.31
CA GLY A 102 0.64 9.00 -2.91
C GLY A 102 0.50 10.27 -2.06
N THR A 103 0.88 11.43 -2.62
CA THR A 103 0.73 12.72 -1.94
C THR A 103 -0.74 13.10 -1.79
N ALA A 104 -1.54 12.90 -2.83
CA ALA A 104 -2.98 13.15 -2.79
C ALA A 104 -3.69 12.24 -1.79
N MET A 105 -3.34 10.95 -1.78
CA MET A 105 -3.85 9.98 -0.81
C MET A 105 -3.44 10.31 0.63
N LEU A 106 -2.21 10.76 0.85
CA LEU A 106 -1.75 11.19 2.17
C LEU A 106 -2.59 12.36 2.69
N TYR A 107 -2.77 13.39 1.86
CA TYR A 107 -3.57 14.56 2.21
C TYR A 107 -5.04 14.22 2.46
N ALA A 108 -5.66 13.52 1.52
CA ALA A 108 -7.07 13.11 1.61
C ALA A 108 -7.30 12.15 2.78
N GLY A 109 -6.39 11.20 3.00
CA GLY A 109 -6.44 10.24 4.10
C GLY A 109 -6.31 10.91 5.46
N PHE A 110 -5.44 11.90 5.60
CA PHE A 110 -5.34 12.69 6.83
C PHE A 110 -6.63 13.48 7.10
N GLN A 111 -7.16 14.14 6.08
CA GLN A 111 -8.41 14.88 6.20
C GLN A 111 -9.59 13.96 6.58
N LEU A 112 -9.67 12.80 5.93
CA LEU A 112 -10.68 11.79 6.21
C LEU A 112 -10.58 11.26 7.66
N ALA A 113 -9.38 10.92 8.12
CA ALA A 113 -9.13 10.48 9.48
C ALA A 113 -9.52 11.58 10.50
N TYR A 114 -9.14 12.82 10.24
CA TYR A 114 -9.48 13.95 11.10
C TYR A 114 -10.99 14.19 11.20
N THR A 115 -11.70 14.16 10.09
CA THR A 115 -13.17 14.37 10.05
C THR A 115 -13.92 13.23 10.73
N SER A 116 -13.39 12.00 10.66
CA SER A 116 -14.01 10.80 11.22
C SER A 116 -13.65 10.53 12.68
N ARG A 117 -12.88 11.40 13.32
CA ARG A 117 -12.35 11.17 14.70
C ARG A 117 -13.42 10.97 15.77
N ALA A 118 -14.58 11.61 15.60
CA ALA A 118 -15.68 11.51 16.54
C ALA A 118 -16.66 10.37 16.22
N ASN A 119 -16.51 9.73 15.05
CA ASN A 119 -17.39 8.65 14.62
C ASN A 119 -16.89 7.32 15.16
N LEU A 120 -17.83 6.55 15.72
CA LEU A 120 -17.58 5.17 16.15
C LEU A 120 -18.23 4.21 15.16
N SER A 121 -17.62 3.05 15.01
CA SER A 121 -18.17 1.97 14.20
C SER A 121 -19.39 1.36 14.87
N THR A 122 -20.31 0.84 14.08
CA THR A 122 -21.64 0.40 14.55
C THR A 122 -21.61 -0.93 15.30
N ALA A 123 -20.71 -1.86 14.94
CA ALA A 123 -20.67 -3.18 15.55
C ALA A 123 -19.56 -3.33 16.58
N MET A 124 -18.38 -2.75 16.35
CA MET A 124 -17.21 -2.88 17.23
C MET A 124 -17.02 -1.67 18.15
N GLY A 125 -17.68 -0.53 17.89
CA GLY A 125 -17.41 0.73 18.61
C GLY A 125 -16.00 1.28 18.37
N THR A 126 -15.29 0.80 17.35
CA THR A 126 -13.93 1.25 17.05
C THR A 126 -13.96 2.65 16.46
N PRO A 127 -13.06 3.55 16.86
CA PRO A 127 -12.99 4.89 16.28
C PRO A 127 -12.64 4.82 14.79
N MET A 128 -13.49 5.43 13.95
CA MET A 128 -13.36 5.37 12.48
C MET A 128 -12.06 6.01 11.95
N TRP A 129 -11.44 6.91 12.73
CA TRP A 129 -10.16 7.49 12.33
C TRP A 129 -9.04 6.44 12.21
N CYS A 130 -9.04 5.38 13.03
CA CYS A 130 -8.06 4.29 12.94
C CYS A 130 -8.13 3.56 11.60
N ILE A 131 -9.34 3.41 11.06
CA ILE A 131 -9.58 2.71 9.80
C ILE A 131 -9.20 3.63 8.64
N ASN A 132 -9.67 4.88 8.72
CA ASN A 132 -9.44 5.87 7.68
C ASN A 132 -7.98 6.32 7.59
N SER A 133 -7.20 6.18 8.68
CA SER A 133 -5.75 6.44 8.66
C SER A 133 -4.97 5.46 7.78
N ALA A 134 -5.56 4.31 7.41
CA ALA A 134 -4.97 3.40 6.44
C ALA A 134 -4.68 4.08 5.10
N VAL A 135 -5.58 4.98 4.66
CA VAL A 135 -5.41 5.73 3.41
C VAL A 135 -4.19 6.65 3.49
N ALA A 136 -4.02 7.35 4.62
CA ALA A 136 -2.86 8.22 4.82
C ALA A 136 -1.56 7.39 4.93
N ALA A 137 -1.59 6.24 5.62
CA ALA A 137 -0.44 5.34 5.74
C ALA A 137 -0.06 4.74 4.39
N GLY A 138 -1.03 4.27 3.60
CA GLY A 138 -0.81 3.79 2.24
C GLY A 138 -0.22 4.87 1.34
N GLY A 139 -0.79 6.08 1.34
CA GLY A 139 -0.27 7.23 0.59
C GLY A 139 1.16 7.59 0.96
N LEU A 140 1.51 7.58 2.25
CA LEU A 140 2.87 7.81 2.73
C LEU A 140 3.86 6.76 2.20
N LEU A 141 3.47 5.49 2.25
CA LEU A 141 4.29 4.39 1.76
C LEU A 141 4.49 4.47 0.24
N LEU A 142 3.42 4.74 -0.52
CA LEU A 142 3.48 4.94 -1.98
C LEU A 142 4.43 6.08 -2.34
N MET A 143 4.28 7.24 -1.70
CA MET A 143 5.15 8.40 -1.90
C MET A 143 6.61 8.09 -1.58
N PHE A 144 6.87 7.38 -0.47
CA PHE A 144 8.22 6.98 -0.08
C PHE A 144 8.86 6.04 -1.10
N GLN A 145 8.13 5.01 -1.56
CA GLN A 145 8.63 4.05 -2.54
C GLN A 145 8.93 4.70 -3.90
N ALA A 146 7.98 5.52 -4.40
CA ALA A 146 8.18 6.25 -5.64
C ALA A 146 9.41 7.18 -5.56
N PHE A 147 9.59 7.88 -4.44
CA PHE A 147 10.77 8.72 -4.20
C PHE A 147 12.06 7.92 -4.25
N VAL A 148 12.14 6.78 -3.54
CA VAL A 148 13.31 5.91 -3.54
C VAL A 148 13.64 5.44 -4.96
N LYS A 149 12.64 5.02 -5.72
CA LYS A 149 12.81 4.51 -7.07
C LYS A 149 13.28 5.59 -8.05
N ILE A 150 12.69 6.78 -7.99
CA ILE A 150 13.15 7.95 -8.77
C ILE A 150 14.62 8.26 -8.44
N ALA A 151 14.98 8.28 -7.16
CA ALA A 151 16.35 8.55 -6.74
C ALA A 151 17.34 7.51 -7.28
N VAL A 152 16.98 6.23 -7.29
CA VAL A 152 17.80 5.14 -7.85
C VAL A 152 17.98 5.31 -9.36
N ILE A 153 16.90 5.56 -10.12
CA ILE A 153 16.95 5.76 -11.58
C ILE A 153 17.86 6.94 -11.95
N LEU A 154 17.76 8.06 -11.20
CA LEU A 154 18.56 9.25 -11.46
C LEU A 154 20.04 9.07 -11.13
N LEU A 155 20.35 8.31 -10.06
CA LEU A 155 21.75 8.03 -9.66
C LEU A 155 22.43 7.05 -10.61
N GLU A 156 21.74 6.02 -11.09
CA GLU A 156 22.26 5.10 -12.10
C GLU A 156 22.55 5.81 -13.43
N ARG A 157 21.82 6.88 -13.74
CA ARG A 157 22.11 7.74 -14.90
C ARG A 157 23.45 8.46 -14.76
N LYS A 158 23.82 8.88 -13.54
CA LYS A 158 25.06 9.63 -13.29
C LYS A 158 26.29 8.73 -13.41
N GLU A 159 26.22 7.53 -12.85
CA GLU A 159 27.32 6.54 -12.93
C GLU A 159 27.56 6.04 -14.38
N GLY A 160 26.50 5.89 -15.18
CA GLY A 160 26.62 5.50 -16.59
C GLY A 160 27.01 6.62 -17.57
N ALA A 161 27.06 7.88 -17.10
CA ALA A 161 27.51 9.02 -17.91
C ALA A 161 29.00 9.39 -17.63
N GLU A 162 29.56 8.87 -16.53
CA GLU A 162 30.96 9.09 -16.14
C GLU A 162 31.89 7.91 -16.52
N ALA A 163 31.34 6.80 -17.06
CA ALA A 163 32.05 5.63 -17.56
C ALA A 163 32.05 5.58 -19.08
#